data_868768197e1033a0238c51cb30968ed2
#
_entry.id   868768197e1033a0238c51cb30968ed2
#
_cell.length_a   1.000
_cell.length_b   1.000
_cell.length_c   1.000
_cell.angle_alpha   90.00
_cell.angle_beta   90.00
_cell.angle_gamma   90.00
#
_symmetry.space_group_name_H-M   'P 1'
#
loop_
_entity.id
_entity.type
_entity.pdbx_description
1 polymer ?
#
loop_
_entity_poly.entity_id
_entity_poly.type
_entity_poly.pdbx_seq_one_letter_code
_entity_poly.pdbx_strand_id
1 'polypeptide(L)'
;MALEKLKYLLLPLLFLMAFPAWSTTITDIQIQGLKRTKPAVLLEKLEKFKDMPAEDFDKKQLESELQKTQLFSHIDAQVSGSTLIVTVEEKFSLLPIPFAYAASDSWGGGLVVLDSNAFGIMDQATIGGFVSADSWRVLGSYNHIQKNHSPFGWNISANGGKSDTKIRNDEGDLLLSYENTVFGASFGINRRLAPWLRASVSSGVNLCNVQDDAPHSQLIIPATLALTASTTSWDGTFLNETYLSVSATYNTSLWHESYSSIAVRAGYQQHLVQRLRLIAQGGLFYSPDVPVVSARNQSAVMVVLLNNACRSSAMAGGGVGLEWGIAQTRFGIPSIYAQYQAIWADTIMSDDITGHGPVAGFKFYLKKFAFPAVDIFTAYNVKTGLFRTSAGAGFSY
;
A
#
# COMPACT_ATOMS: atom_id res chain seq x y z
N MET A 1 72.88 -31.21 12.07
CA MET A 1 72.13 -32.45 11.68
C MET A 1 70.70 -32.52 12.21
N ALA A 2 70.36 -31.94 13.35
CA ALA A 2 68.97 -31.98 13.88
C ALA A 2 68.01 -31.00 13.19
N LEU A 3 68.47 -29.81 12.78
CA LEU A 3 67.63 -28.78 12.13
C LEU A 3 67.23 -29.12 10.69
N GLU A 4 67.98 -29.89 9.96
CA GLU A 4 67.63 -30.29 8.61
C GLU A 4 66.56 -31.39 8.58
N LYS A 5 66.56 -32.29 9.56
CA LYS A 5 65.52 -33.30 9.68
C LYS A 5 64.17 -32.73 10.08
N LEU A 6 64.16 -31.58 10.76
CA LEU A 6 62.91 -30.88 11.16
C LEU A 6 62.20 -30.25 9.95
N LYS A 7 62.93 -29.80 8.93
CA LYS A 7 62.34 -29.26 7.67
C LYS A 7 61.55 -30.32 6.87
N TYR A 8 62.03 -31.55 6.85
CA TYR A 8 61.35 -32.65 6.13
C TYR A 8 60.13 -33.19 6.87
N LEU A 9 59.98 -32.90 8.18
CA LEU A 9 58.78 -33.26 8.96
C LEU A 9 57.73 -32.17 8.93
N LEU A 10 58.13 -30.88 8.84
CA LEU A 10 57.21 -29.74 8.78
C LEU A 10 56.55 -29.53 7.43
N LEU A 11 57.21 -29.89 6.33
CA LEU A 11 56.67 -29.75 5.00
C LEU A 11 55.41 -30.61 4.73
N PRO A 12 55.36 -31.90 5.09
CA PRO A 12 54.14 -32.69 4.96
C PRO A 12 53.06 -32.29 5.97
N LEU A 13 53.42 -31.78 7.13
CA LEU A 13 52.46 -31.26 8.12
C LEU A 13 51.77 -29.97 7.62
N LEU A 14 52.49 -29.09 6.91
CA LEU A 14 51.92 -27.90 6.24
C LEU A 14 51.06 -28.25 5.04
N PHE A 15 51.39 -29.36 4.33
CA PHE A 15 50.58 -29.87 3.22
C PHE A 15 49.29 -30.54 3.70
N LEU A 16 49.27 -31.12 4.91
CA LEU A 16 48.07 -31.70 5.53
C LEU A 16 47.10 -30.64 6.05
N MET A 17 47.57 -29.39 6.31
CA MET A 17 46.70 -28.28 6.68
C MET A 17 46.12 -27.51 5.51
N ALA A 18 46.51 -27.79 4.28
CA ALA A 18 45.99 -27.20 3.04
C ALA A 18 44.95 -28.07 2.38
N PHE A 19 44.14 -28.83 3.16
CA PHE A 19 42.87 -29.32 2.59
C PHE A 19 41.99 -28.10 2.38
N PRO A 20 41.59 -27.81 1.13
CA PRO A 20 40.56 -26.82 0.92
C PRO A 20 39.35 -27.32 1.71
N ALA A 21 38.87 -26.50 2.68
CA ALA A 21 37.60 -26.74 3.29
C ALA A 21 36.62 -26.79 2.13
N TRP A 22 36.11 -27.99 1.82
CA TRP A 22 35.14 -28.17 0.76
C TRP A 22 33.89 -27.43 1.24
N SER A 23 33.73 -26.19 0.78
CA SER A 23 32.56 -25.42 1.04
C SER A 23 31.35 -26.21 0.55
N THR A 24 30.48 -26.57 1.48
CA THR A 24 29.24 -27.29 1.13
C THR A 24 28.33 -26.29 0.42
N THR A 25 27.96 -26.58 -0.83
CA THR A 25 27.04 -25.76 -1.60
C THR A 25 25.60 -26.16 -1.29
N ILE A 26 24.72 -25.19 -1.15
CA ILE A 26 23.27 -25.39 -0.97
C ILE A 26 22.67 -25.85 -2.29
N THR A 27 22.33 -27.12 -2.42
CA THR A 27 21.78 -27.71 -3.64
C THR A 27 20.27 -27.94 -3.57
N ASP A 28 19.72 -28.00 -2.37
CA ASP A 28 18.29 -28.25 -2.14
C ASP A 28 17.70 -27.25 -1.13
N ILE A 29 16.42 -26.91 -1.29
CA ILE A 29 15.67 -26.03 -0.40
C ILE A 29 14.40 -26.75 0.03
N GLN A 30 14.26 -27.01 1.31
CA GLN A 30 13.05 -27.61 1.91
C GLN A 30 12.28 -26.56 2.71
N ILE A 31 10.97 -26.51 2.49
CA ILE A 31 10.08 -25.57 3.16
C ILE A 31 9.11 -26.33 4.04
N GLN A 32 9.01 -25.92 5.30
CA GLN A 32 8.12 -26.50 6.30
C GLN A 32 7.15 -25.47 6.85
N GLY A 33 5.95 -25.90 7.26
CA GLY A 33 4.96 -25.05 7.92
C GLY A 33 4.00 -24.31 6.99
N LEU A 34 4.08 -24.52 5.67
CA LEU A 34 3.12 -23.98 4.71
C LEU A 34 1.74 -24.62 4.93
N LYS A 35 0.70 -23.82 4.86
CA LYS A 35 -0.72 -24.25 4.96
C LYS A 35 -1.50 -23.93 3.69
N ARG A 36 -1.33 -22.73 3.19
CA ARG A 36 -2.08 -22.17 2.08
C ARG A 36 -1.19 -21.76 0.91
N THR A 37 0.01 -21.27 1.19
CA THR A 37 0.98 -20.88 0.16
C THR A 37 1.51 -22.10 -0.58
N LYS A 38 1.49 -22.05 -1.91
CA LYS A 38 2.05 -23.12 -2.75
C LYS A 38 3.58 -23.12 -2.64
N PRO A 39 4.22 -24.28 -2.35
CA PRO A 39 5.68 -24.35 -2.20
C PRO A 39 6.44 -23.79 -3.40
N ALA A 40 5.98 -24.03 -4.62
CA ALA A 40 6.64 -23.56 -5.84
C ALA A 40 6.86 -22.04 -5.88
N VAL A 41 5.88 -21.25 -5.39
CA VAL A 41 5.96 -19.78 -5.39
C VAL A 41 6.98 -19.28 -4.37
N LEU A 42 7.11 -19.98 -3.24
CA LEU A 42 8.09 -19.63 -2.23
C LEU A 42 9.51 -20.08 -2.66
N LEU A 43 9.63 -21.26 -3.26
CA LEU A 43 10.89 -21.75 -3.82
C LEU A 43 11.44 -20.78 -4.87
N GLU A 44 10.60 -20.22 -5.74
CA GLU A 44 11.00 -19.19 -6.70
C GLU A 44 11.64 -17.97 -6.04
N LYS A 45 11.09 -17.52 -4.90
CA LYS A 45 11.67 -16.40 -4.14
C LYS A 45 13.00 -16.75 -3.46
N LEU A 46 13.18 -18.01 -3.12
CA LEU A 46 14.37 -18.52 -2.46
C LEU A 46 15.45 -19.01 -3.42
N GLU A 47 15.18 -19.05 -4.73
CA GLU A 47 16.09 -19.55 -5.77
C GLU A 47 17.47 -18.90 -5.72
N LYS A 48 17.56 -17.63 -5.33
CA LYS A 48 18.84 -16.91 -5.19
C LYS A 48 19.76 -17.48 -4.09
N PHE A 49 19.24 -18.29 -3.17
CA PHE A 49 20.01 -18.96 -2.12
C PHE A 49 20.45 -20.37 -2.55
N LYS A 50 19.99 -20.85 -3.69
CA LYS A 50 20.44 -22.10 -4.28
C LYS A 50 21.78 -21.88 -4.98
N ASP A 51 22.60 -22.92 -5.01
CA ASP A 51 23.93 -22.96 -5.63
C ASP A 51 24.94 -21.97 -5.00
N MET A 52 24.66 -21.46 -3.78
CA MET A 52 25.60 -20.65 -3.03
C MET A 52 26.35 -21.47 -1.98
N PRO A 53 27.59 -21.09 -1.60
CA PRO A 53 28.30 -21.71 -0.49
C PRO A 53 27.53 -21.58 0.82
N ALA A 54 27.45 -22.64 1.62
CA ALA A 54 26.73 -22.64 2.88
C ALA A 54 27.30 -21.61 3.90
N GLU A 55 28.60 -21.31 3.80
CA GLU A 55 29.27 -20.30 4.61
C GLU A 55 28.88 -18.86 4.27
N ASP A 56 28.41 -18.62 3.03
CA ASP A 56 27.94 -17.32 2.54
C ASP A 56 26.44 -17.08 2.83
N PHE A 57 25.77 -18.09 3.40
CA PHE A 57 24.34 -17.98 3.70
C PHE A 57 24.06 -16.99 4.81
N ASP A 58 23.34 -15.90 4.47
CA ASP A 58 22.85 -14.91 5.43
C ASP A 58 21.39 -15.16 5.79
N LYS A 59 21.16 -15.72 6.98
CA LYS A 59 19.82 -15.97 7.53
C LYS A 59 18.98 -14.67 7.61
N LYS A 60 19.59 -13.54 7.99
CA LYS A 60 18.88 -12.26 8.13
C LYS A 60 18.39 -11.76 6.77
N GLN A 61 19.17 -11.97 5.72
CA GLN A 61 18.79 -11.63 4.36
C GLN A 61 17.56 -12.45 3.93
N LEU A 62 17.54 -13.75 4.20
CA LEU A 62 16.41 -14.62 3.90
C LEU A 62 15.17 -14.20 4.70
N GLU A 63 15.31 -14.01 6.01
CA GLU A 63 14.22 -13.54 6.86
C GLU A 63 13.63 -12.21 6.35
N SER A 64 14.47 -11.24 5.99
CA SER A 64 14.05 -9.96 5.43
C SER A 64 13.27 -10.13 4.11
N GLU A 65 13.73 -11.01 3.21
CA GLU A 65 13.02 -11.28 1.95
C GLU A 65 11.62 -11.89 2.17
N LEU A 66 11.51 -12.80 3.11
CA LEU A 66 10.23 -13.42 3.41
C LEU A 66 9.31 -12.48 4.22
N GLN A 67 9.85 -11.64 5.10
CA GLN A 67 9.10 -10.61 5.83
C GLN A 67 8.44 -9.59 4.89
N LYS A 68 9.08 -9.25 3.77
CA LYS A 68 8.49 -8.36 2.75
C LYS A 68 7.18 -8.87 2.17
N THR A 69 6.94 -10.18 2.21
CA THR A 69 5.66 -10.76 1.78
C THR A 69 4.53 -10.51 2.77
N GLN A 70 4.85 -10.24 4.03
CA GLN A 70 3.93 -10.10 5.18
C GLN A 70 3.06 -11.33 5.48
N LEU A 71 3.30 -12.43 4.81
CA LEU A 71 2.51 -13.65 4.94
C LEU A 71 2.92 -14.52 6.13
N PHE A 72 4.08 -14.27 6.73
CA PHE A 72 4.63 -15.13 7.77
C PHE A 72 4.75 -14.40 9.11
N SER A 73 4.32 -15.06 10.18
CA SER A 73 4.45 -14.57 11.58
C SER A 73 5.76 -14.99 12.21
N HIS A 74 6.30 -16.12 11.77
CA HIS A 74 7.60 -16.65 12.18
C HIS A 74 8.32 -17.18 10.96
N ILE A 75 9.61 -16.93 10.91
CA ILE A 75 10.52 -17.42 9.86
C ILE A 75 11.78 -17.89 10.57
N ASP A 76 12.20 -19.10 10.28
CA ASP A 76 13.49 -19.65 10.71
C ASP A 76 14.15 -20.35 9.53
N ALA A 77 15.49 -20.32 9.49
CA ALA A 77 16.26 -20.95 8.44
C ALA A 77 17.56 -21.52 8.98
N GLN A 78 17.88 -22.74 8.54
CA GLN A 78 19.11 -23.42 8.90
C GLN A 78 19.64 -24.22 7.71
N VAL A 79 20.95 -24.28 7.58
CA VAL A 79 21.62 -25.13 6.59
C VAL A 79 22.03 -26.43 7.27
N SER A 80 21.63 -27.56 6.70
CA SER A 80 21.99 -28.91 7.14
C SER A 80 22.60 -29.67 5.96
N GLY A 81 23.93 -29.84 5.98
CA GLY A 81 24.66 -30.36 4.83
C GLY A 81 24.47 -29.44 3.60
N SER A 82 23.97 -29.99 2.50
CA SER A 82 23.67 -29.25 1.27
C SER A 82 22.22 -28.77 1.17
N THR A 83 21.42 -28.95 2.22
CA THR A 83 19.99 -28.57 2.23
C THR A 83 19.73 -27.36 3.09
N LEU A 84 19.10 -26.32 2.53
CA LEU A 84 18.55 -25.19 3.25
C LEU A 84 17.14 -25.53 3.72
N ILE A 85 16.94 -25.66 5.03
CA ILE A 85 15.64 -25.92 5.64
C ILE A 85 15.05 -24.58 6.09
N VAL A 86 13.90 -24.20 5.53
CA VAL A 86 13.17 -22.97 5.86
C VAL A 86 11.88 -23.33 6.55
N THR A 87 11.72 -22.95 7.79
CA THR A 87 10.50 -23.17 8.59
C THR A 87 9.73 -21.87 8.72
N VAL A 88 8.46 -21.89 8.36
CA VAL A 88 7.58 -20.70 8.39
C VAL A 88 6.28 -20.98 9.13
N GLU A 89 5.71 -19.95 9.73
CA GLU A 89 4.34 -19.96 10.26
C GLU A 89 3.51 -18.92 9.49
N GLU A 90 2.50 -19.38 8.73
CA GLU A 90 1.66 -18.50 7.91
C GLU A 90 0.70 -17.69 8.78
N LYS A 91 0.56 -16.41 8.44
CA LYS A 91 -0.50 -15.54 8.95
C LYS A 91 -1.83 -15.83 8.25
N PHE A 92 -2.91 -15.35 8.83
CA PHE A 92 -4.20 -15.30 8.13
C PHE A 92 -4.11 -14.29 6.99
N SER A 93 -4.23 -14.75 5.77
CA SER A 93 -4.18 -13.93 4.55
C SER A 93 -5.56 -13.53 4.02
N LEU A 94 -6.62 -14.28 4.41
CA LEU A 94 -7.99 -13.96 4.07
C LEU A 94 -8.63 -13.20 5.24
N LEU A 95 -8.94 -11.93 5.05
CA LEU A 95 -9.39 -11.06 6.11
C LEU A 95 -10.72 -10.38 5.76
N PRO A 96 -11.83 -10.73 6.40
CA PRO A 96 -13.05 -9.94 6.37
C PRO A 96 -12.90 -8.72 7.26
N ILE A 97 -13.07 -7.52 6.69
CA ILE A 97 -12.94 -6.24 7.36
C ILE A 97 -14.31 -5.54 7.34
N PRO A 98 -15.12 -5.68 8.40
CA PRO A 98 -16.29 -4.85 8.55
C PRO A 98 -15.86 -3.42 8.88
N PHE A 99 -16.57 -2.45 8.33
CA PHE A 99 -16.37 -1.05 8.67
C PHE A 99 -17.71 -0.32 8.77
N ALA A 100 -17.71 0.73 9.57
CA ALA A 100 -18.83 1.66 9.67
C ALA A 100 -18.27 3.07 9.86
N TYR A 101 -19.02 4.05 9.40
CA TYR A 101 -18.73 5.45 9.66
C TYR A 101 -20.01 6.19 10.01
N ALA A 102 -19.86 7.24 10.79
CA ALA A 102 -20.93 8.18 11.08
C ALA A 102 -20.36 9.59 11.05
N ALA A 103 -21.05 10.49 10.39
CA ALA A 103 -20.81 11.92 10.37
C ALA A 103 -22.12 12.65 10.68
N SER A 104 -22.07 13.96 10.85
CA SER A 104 -23.25 14.76 11.22
C SER A 104 -24.42 14.62 10.24
N ASP A 105 -24.11 14.36 8.96
CA ASP A 105 -25.06 14.34 7.85
C ASP A 105 -25.11 13.02 7.07
N SER A 106 -24.32 12.02 7.47
CA SER A 106 -24.24 10.73 6.75
C SER A 106 -23.77 9.61 7.66
N TRP A 107 -24.27 8.41 7.41
CA TRP A 107 -23.80 7.19 8.05
C TRP A 107 -23.70 6.08 7.00
N GLY A 108 -22.87 5.12 7.25
CA GLY A 108 -22.75 3.98 6.37
C GLY A 108 -21.93 2.87 6.98
N GLY A 109 -21.97 1.73 6.32
CA GLY A 109 -21.18 0.57 6.72
C GLY A 109 -21.06 -0.43 5.59
N GLY A 110 -20.15 -1.35 5.75
CA GLY A 110 -19.86 -2.35 4.73
C GLY A 110 -18.94 -3.44 5.20
N LEU A 111 -18.60 -4.28 4.24
CA LEU A 111 -17.65 -5.36 4.40
C LEU A 111 -16.69 -5.38 3.21
N VAL A 112 -15.41 -5.42 3.50
CA VAL A 112 -14.36 -5.72 2.50
C VAL A 112 -13.69 -7.02 2.91
N VAL A 113 -13.59 -7.96 1.98
CA VAL A 113 -12.81 -9.18 2.13
C VAL A 113 -11.54 -9.03 1.32
N LEU A 114 -10.42 -9.09 1.98
CA LEU A 114 -9.10 -9.00 1.40
C LEU A 114 -8.38 -10.34 1.54
N ASP A 115 -7.80 -10.82 0.46
CA ASP A 115 -6.93 -11.98 0.44
C ASP A 115 -5.55 -11.57 -0.08
N SER A 116 -4.55 -11.57 0.79
CA SER A 116 -3.16 -11.24 0.43
C SER A 116 -2.37 -12.44 -0.11
N ASN A 117 -3.01 -13.60 -0.22
CA ASN A 117 -2.43 -14.81 -0.77
C ASN A 117 -3.48 -15.59 -1.59
N ALA A 118 -4.13 -14.88 -2.50
CA ALA A 118 -5.17 -15.46 -3.35
C ALA A 118 -4.64 -16.67 -4.11
N PHE A 119 -5.40 -17.76 -4.08
CA PHE A 119 -5.04 -19.04 -4.67
C PHE A 119 -3.72 -19.67 -4.15
N GLY A 120 -3.15 -19.14 -3.06
CA GLY A 120 -1.88 -19.59 -2.49
C GLY A 120 -0.65 -19.21 -3.30
N ILE A 121 -0.75 -18.22 -4.17
CA ILE A 121 0.33 -17.79 -5.07
C ILE A 121 0.86 -16.39 -4.77
N MET A 122 0.59 -15.88 -3.55
CA MET A 122 1.00 -14.55 -3.10
C MET A 122 0.40 -13.39 -3.91
N ASP A 123 -0.63 -13.64 -4.67
CA ASP A 123 -1.40 -12.59 -5.33
C ASP A 123 -2.43 -12.00 -4.37
N GLN A 124 -2.94 -10.81 -4.70
CA GLN A 124 -3.91 -10.13 -3.86
C GLN A 124 -5.28 -10.09 -4.54
N ALA A 125 -6.32 -10.36 -3.78
CA ALA A 125 -7.71 -10.20 -4.21
C ALA A 125 -8.48 -9.38 -3.18
N THR A 126 -9.36 -8.53 -3.66
CA THR A 126 -10.25 -7.75 -2.81
C THR A 126 -11.65 -7.82 -3.40
N ILE A 127 -12.65 -8.03 -2.56
CA ILE A 127 -14.06 -7.89 -2.90
C ILE A 127 -14.75 -7.20 -1.74
N GLY A 128 -15.65 -6.29 -2.02
CA GLY A 128 -16.36 -5.61 -0.96
C GLY A 128 -17.54 -4.80 -1.44
N GLY A 129 -18.28 -4.32 -0.46
CA GLY A 129 -19.39 -3.42 -0.69
C GLY A 129 -19.75 -2.64 0.54
N PHE A 130 -20.42 -1.54 0.34
CA PHE A 130 -20.95 -0.73 1.42
C PHE A 130 -22.31 -0.13 1.04
N VAL A 131 -23.05 0.23 2.06
CA VAL A 131 -24.32 0.96 1.97
C VAL A 131 -24.29 2.14 2.93
N SER A 132 -24.95 3.21 2.53
CA SER A 132 -25.23 4.37 3.36
C SER A 132 -26.67 4.80 3.17
N ALA A 133 -27.08 5.87 3.86
CA ALA A 133 -28.42 6.44 3.68
C ALA A 133 -28.73 6.75 2.19
N ASP A 134 -27.71 7.27 1.47
CA ASP A 134 -27.87 7.86 0.14
C ASP A 134 -27.06 7.11 -0.93
N SER A 135 -26.42 5.98 -0.63
CA SER A 135 -25.57 5.29 -1.60
C SER A 135 -25.37 3.82 -1.30
N TRP A 136 -25.04 3.07 -2.35
CA TRP A 136 -24.45 1.76 -2.24
C TRP A 136 -23.31 1.62 -3.25
N ARG A 137 -22.28 0.86 -2.91
CA ARG A 137 -21.19 0.52 -3.84
C ARG A 137 -20.71 -0.90 -3.62
N VAL A 138 -20.28 -1.52 -4.71
CA VAL A 138 -19.56 -2.79 -4.73
C VAL A 138 -18.24 -2.60 -5.47
N LEU A 139 -17.23 -3.35 -5.08
CA LEU A 139 -15.91 -3.31 -5.70
C LEU A 139 -15.28 -4.70 -5.70
N GLY A 140 -14.44 -4.94 -6.68
CA GLY A 140 -13.61 -6.11 -6.77
C GLY A 140 -12.30 -5.79 -7.45
N SER A 141 -11.22 -6.39 -7.00
CA SER A 141 -9.92 -6.28 -7.66
C SER A 141 -9.10 -7.55 -7.48
N TYR A 142 -8.25 -7.80 -8.45
CA TYR A 142 -7.25 -8.84 -8.40
C TYR A 142 -5.91 -8.26 -8.89
N ASN A 143 -4.86 -8.52 -8.14
CA ASN A 143 -3.53 -8.03 -8.41
C ASN A 143 -2.54 -9.20 -8.46
N HIS A 144 -2.06 -9.51 -9.66
CA HIS A 144 -1.00 -10.48 -9.89
C HIS A 144 0.36 -9.81 -9.69
N ILE A 145 1.08 -10.24 -8.67
CA ILE A 145 2.38 -9.68 -8.32
C ILE A 145 3.45 -10.23 -9.27
N GLN A 146 4.30 -9.35 -9.80
CA GLN A 146 5.45 -9.76 -10.61
C GLN A 146 6.31 -10.77 -9.85
N LYS A 147 6.62 -11.91 -10.51
CA LYS A 147 7.46 -12.99 -10.02
C LYS A 147 8.77 -13.07 -10.79
N ASN A 148 9.73 -13.86 -10.33
CA ASN A 148 11.04 -13.96 -10.98
C ASN A 148 10.95 -14.42 -12.44
N HIS A 149 10.06 -15.38 -12.74
CA HIS A 149 9.86 -15.90 -14.08
C HIS A 149 8.87 -15.11 -14.95
N SER A 150 8.22 -14.07 -14.38
CA SER A 150 7.33 -13.18 -15.11
C SER A 150 7.86 -11.75 -15.06
N PRO A 151 8.22 -11.13 -16.19
CA PRO A 151 8.73 -9.77 -16.19
C PRO A 151 7.65 -8.73 -15.83
N PHE A 152 6.38 -9.12 -15.78
CA PHE A 152 5.24 -8.25 -15.56
C PHE A 152 4.36 -8.75 -14.42
N GLY A 153 3.85 -7.80 -13.62
CA GLY A 153 2.63 -7.96 -12.85
C GLY A 153 1.46 -7.34 -13.61
N TRP A 154 0.24 -7.72 -13.22
CA TRP A 154 -0.97 -7.13 -13.80
C TRP A 154 -2.07 -7.04 -12.75
N ASN A 155 -3.01 -6.14 -13.00
CA ASN A 155 -4.18 -5.99 -12.14
C ASN A 155 -5.44 -5.78 -12.96
N ILE A 156 -6.54 -6.26 -12.43
CA ILE A 156 -7.88 -5.98 -12.92
C ILE A 156 -8.74 -5.49 -11.75
N SER A 157 -9.58 -4.51 -12.01
CA SER A 157 -10.56 -4.06 -11.02
C SER A 157 -11.88 -3.71 -11.68
N ALA A 158 -12.95 -3.84 -10.89
CA ALA A 158 -14.29 -3.37 -11.27
C ALA A 158 -14.99 -2.80 -10.04
N ASN A 159 -15.79 -1.79 -10.26
CA ASN A 159 -16.65 -1.21 -9.23
C ASN A 159 -17.97 -0.75 -9.85
N GLY A 160 -19.01 -0.70 -9.03
CA GLY A 160 -20.30 -0.18 -9.43
C GLY A 160 -21.10 0.29 -8.23
N GLY A 161 -22.06 1.17 -8.44
CA GLY A 161 -22.89 1.66 -7.37
C GLY A 161 -23.78 2.83 -7.79
N LYS A 162 -24.59 3.25 -6.83
CA LYS A 162 -25.47 4.41 -6.93
C LYS A 162 -25.19 5.33 -5.75
N SER A 163 -25.20 6.62 -5.97
CA SER A 163 -25.04 7.59 -4.89
C SER A 163 -25.77 8.88 -5.20
N ASP A 164 -26.31 9.48 -4.15
CA ASP A 164 -26.71 10.87 -4.12
C ASP A 164 -25.48 11.70 -3.75
N THR A 165 -24.92 12.38 -4.74
CA THR A 165 -23.68 13.15 -4.59
C THR A 165 -24.01 14.59 -4.23
N LYS A 166 -23.52 15.03 -3.09
CA LYS A 166 -23.65 16.41 -2.62
C LYS A 166 -22.29 17.09 -2.69
N ILE A 167 -22.21 18.19 -3.43
CA ILE A 167 -21.02 19.04 -3.49
C ILE A 167 -21.27 20.24 -2.57
N ARG A 168 -20.32 20.50 -1.70
CA ARG A 168 -20.39 21.56 -0.71
C ARG A 168 -19.12 22.43 -0.75
N ASN A 169 -19.26 23.70 -0.37
CA ASN A 169 -18.10 24.54 -0.07
C ASN A 169 -17.45 24.15 1.27
N ASP A 170 -16.38 24.82 1.66
CA ASP A 170 -15.66 24.56 2.91
C ASP A 170 -16.49 24.96 4.16
N GLU A 171 -17.42 25.88 4.03
CA GLU A 171 -18.34 26.31 5.08
C GLU A 171 -19.48 25.32 5.31
N GLY A 172 -19.68 24.39 4.35
CA GLY A 172 -20.68 23.34 4.40
C GLY A 172 -21.97 23.64 3.62
N ASP A 173 -22.02 24.76 2.90
CA ASP A 173 -23.17 25.11 2.07
C ASP A 173 -23.28 24.19 0.86
N LEU A 174 -24.48 23.78 0.54
CA LEU A 174 -24.77 22.92 -0.60
C LEU A 174 -24.70 23.72 -1.91
N LEU A 175 -23.74 23.35 -2.77
CA LEU A 175 -23.55 23.98 -4.08
C LEU A 175 -24.28 23.21 -5.20
N LEU A 176 -24.25 21.87 -5.11
CA LEU A 176 -24.87 20.99 -6.10
C LEU A 176 -25.24 19.65 -5.45
N SER A 177 -26.39 19.10 -5.83
CA SER A 177 -26.80 17.74 -5.49
C SER A 177 -27.30 17.04 -6.74
N TYR A 178 -26.89 15.80 -6.95
CA TYR A 178 -27.33 14.96 -8.06
C TYR A 178 -27.23 13.47 -7.74
N GLU A 179 -28.17 12.73 -8.28
CA GLU A 179 -28.14 11.26 -8.22
C GLU A 179 -27.35 10.70 -9.39
N ASN A 180 -26.42 9.80 -9.12
CA ASN A 180 -25.64 9.15 -10.16
C ASN A 180 -25.49 7.65 -9.96
N THR A 181 -25.41 6.94 -11.06
CA THR A 181 -24.99 5.54 -11.12
C THR A 181 -23.60 5.48 -11.74
N VAL A 182 -22.66 4.83 -11.05
CA VAL A 182 -21.29 4.69 -11.50
C VAL A 182 -20.98 3.24 -11.82
N PHE A 183 -20.22 3.03 -12.88
CA PHE A 183 -19.59 1.76 -13.20
C PHE A 183 -18.16 2.02 -13.66
N GLY A 184 -17.23 1.24 -13.16
CA GLY A 184 -15.82 1.33 -13.56
C GLY A 184 -15.23 -0.07 -13.71
N ALA A 185 -14.43 -0.25 -14.74
CA ALA A 185 -13.59 -1.43 -14.91
C ALA A 185 -12.22 -0.99 -15.44
N SER A 186 -11.16 -1.59 -14.94
CA SER A 186 -9.80 -1.26 -15.38
C SER A 186 -8.93 -2.50 -15.44
N PHE A 187 -7.91 -2.42 -16.30
CA PHE A 187 -6.83 -3.37 -16.42
C PHE A 187 -5.51 -2.61 -16.45
N GLY A 188 -4.50 -3.12 -15.75
CA GLY A 188 -3.19 -2.53 -15.73
C GLY A 188 -2.08 -3.58 -15.78
N ILE A 189 -0.95 -3.15 -16.31
CA ILE A 189 0.30 -3.94 -16.35
C ILE A 189 1.36 -3.12 -15.63
N ASN A 190 2.18 -3.78 -14.85
CA ASN A 190 3.30 -3.15 -14.17
C ASN A 190 4.58 -3.96 -14.34
N ARG A 191 5.71 -3.26 -14.32
CA ARG A 191 7.04 -3.86 -14.38
C ARG A 191 7.96 -3.19 -13.38
N ARG A 192 8.71 -4.00 -12.65
CA ARG A 192 9.81 -3.51 -11.82
C ARG A 192 11.01 -3.24 -12.72
N LEU A 193 11.41 -1.99 -12.83
CA LEU A 193 12.56 -1.56 -13.62
C LEU A 193 13.86 -1.66 -12.80
N ALA A 194 13.76 -1.42 -11.49
CA ALA A 194 14.82 -1.59 -10.51
C ALA A 194 14.21 -2.07 -9.17
N PRO A 195 14.97 -2.53 -8.19
CA PRO A 195 14.45 -2.94 -6.88
C PRO A 195 13.58 -1.88 -6.20
N TRP A 196 13.86 -0.61 -6.47
CA TRP A 196 13.20 0.57 -5.91
C TRP A 196 12.28 1.30 -6.91
N LEU A 197 12.22 0.89 -8.19
CA LEU A 197 11.48 1.60 -9.24
C LEU A 197 10.53 0.67 -10.00
N ARG A 198 9.26 1.07 -10.07
CA ARG A 198 8.21 0.39 -10.82
C ARG A 198 7.56 1.34 -11.82
N ALA A 199 7.33 0.87 -13.03
CA ALA A 199 6.49 1.52 -14.03
C ALA A 199 5.18 0.76 -14.18
N SER A 200 4.08 1.46 -14.46
CA SER A 200 2.79 0.85 -14.76
C SER A 200 2.04 1.61 -15.84
N VAL A 201 1.27 0.87 -16.62
CA VAL A 201 0.32 1.38 -17.61
C VAL A 201 -1.03 0.75 -17.33
N SER A 202 -2.08 1.54 -17.32
CA SER A 202 -3.44 1.03 -17.15
C SER A 202 -4.43 1.77 -18.02
N SER A 203 -5.52 1.08 -18.35
CA SER A 203 -6.66 1.64 -19.05
C SER A 203 -7.94 0.99 -18.52
N GLY A 204 -9.09 1.53 -18.93
CA GLY A 204 -10.36 1.02 -18.46
C GLY A 204 -11.54 1.73 -19.08
N VAL A 205 -12.69 1.59 -18.45
CA VAL A 205 -13.90 2.32 -18.75
C VAL A 205 -14.53 2.82 -17.46
N ASN A 206 -14.96 4.07 -17.44
CA ASN A 206 -15.69 4.68 -16.33
C ASN A 206 -16.96 5.31 -16.89
N LEU A 207 -18.09 4.82 -16.43
CA LEU A 207 -19.42 5.38 -16.68
C LEU A 207 -19.87 6.10 -15.42
N CYS A 208 -20.30 7.34 -15.55
CA CYS A 208 -21.06 8.07 -14.56
C CYS A 208 -22.35 8.55 -15.22
N ASN A 209 -23.44 7.88 -14.93
CA ASN A 209 -24.75 8.24 -15.44
C ASN A 209 -25.49 9.07 -14.39
N VAL A 210 -25.71 10.34 -14.69
CA VAL A 210 -26.43 11.29 -13.84
C VAL A 210 -27.89 11.29 -14.26
N GLN A 211 -28.80 11.28 -13.29
CA GLN A 211 -30.24 11.25 -13.57
C GLN A 211 -30.85 12.66 -13.76
N ASP A 212 -30.14 13.68 -13.27
CA ASP A 212 -30.54 15.06 -13.33
C ASP A 212 -30.00 15.76 -14.60
N ASP A 213 -30.54 16.94 -14.92
CA ASP A 213 -30.11 17.73 -16.07
C ASP A 213 -28.69 18.30 -15.96
N ALA A 214 -28.16 18.38 -14.75
CA ALA A 214 -26.79 18.85 -14.45
C ALA A 214 -26.27 18.20 -13.16
N PRO A 215 -24.99 17.77 -13.12
CA PRO A 215 -23.99 17.82 -14.19
C PRO A 215 -24.23 16.73 -15.24
N HIS A 216 -23.63 16.85 -16.41
CA HIS A 216 -23.82 15.86 -17.49
C HIS A 216 -23.20 14.50 -17.18
N SER A 217 -23.87 13.45 -17.62
CA SER A 217 -23.36 12.07 -17.61
C SER A 217 -22.08 11.94 -18.42
N GLN A 218 -21.20 11.00 -18.04
CA GLN A 218 -19.91 10.80 -18.69
C GLN A 218 -19.61 9.32 -18.93
N LEU A 219 -19.04 9.05 -20.10
CA LEU A 219 -18.39 7.79 -20.43
C LEU A 219 -16.94 8.07 -20.81
N ILE A 220 -16.00 7.56 -20.00
CA ILE A 220 -14.59 7.90 -20.09
C ILE A 220 -13.77 6.63 -20.28
N ILE A 221 -12.77 6.70 -21.15
CA ILE A 221 -11.72 5.69 -21.31
C ILE A 221 -10.41 6.32 -20.81
N PRO A 222 -9.99 6.07 -19.57
CA PRO A 222 -8.72 6.56 -19.04
C PRO A 222 -7.54 5.77 -19.60
N ALA A 223 -6.44 6.45 -19.89
CA ALA A 223 -5.13 5.86 -20.16
C ALA A 223 -4.13 6.46 -19.18
N THR A 224 -3.61 5.66 -18.27
CA THR A 224 -2.72 6.11 -17.20
C THR A 224 -1.34 5.52 -17.36
N LEU A 225 -0.32 6.37 -17.26
CA LEU A 225 1.07 6.00 -17.06
C LEU A 225 1.49 6.42 -15.65
N ALA A 226 2.13 5.52 -14.90
CA ALA A 226 2.64 5.86 -13.58
C ALA A 226 4.05 5.30 -13.35
N LEU A 227 4.83 6.06 -12.58
CA LEU A 227 6.14 5.68 -12.07
C LEU A 227 6.10 5.76 -10.55
N THR A 228 6.53 4.70 -9.89
CA THR A 228 6.61 4.65 -8.43
C THR A 228 8.01 4.24 -8.01
N ALA A 229 8.69 5.14 -7.32
CA ALA A 229 9.94 4.84 -6.62
C ALA A 229 9.60 4.57 -5.16
N SER A 230 10.01 3.43 -4.63
CA SER A 230 9.76 3.09 -3.22
C SER A 230 10.86 2.22 -2.64
N THR A 231 11.15 2.48 -1.36
CA THR A 231 12.01 1.62 -0.53
C THR A 231 11.23 1.25 0.71
N THR A 232 11.25 -0.02 1.05
CA THR A 232 10.55 -0.54 2.22
C THR A 232 11.49 -1.42 3.04
N SER A 233 11.46 -1.23 4.34
CA SER A 233 12.10 -2.13 5.29
C SER A 233 11.22 -2.27 6.53
N TRP A 234 11.37 -3.40 7.24
CA TRP A 234 10.59 -3.66 8.44
C TRP A 234 11.50 -3.58 9.66
N ASP A 235 11.06 -2.86 10.68
CA ASP A 235 11.61 -2.88 12.01
C ASP A 235 10.57 -3.45 12.97
N GLY A 236 10.67 -4.75 13.21
CA GLY A 236 9.64 -5.50 13.95
C GLY A 236 8.29 -5.47 13.23
N THR A 237 7.32 -4.75 13.78
CA THR A 237 5.98 -4.58 13.21
C THR A 237 5.79 -3.25 12.48
N PHE A 238 6.76 -2.34 12.56
CA PHE A 238 6.69 -1.05 11.89
C PHE A 238 7.31 -1.10 10.50
N LEU A 239 6.57 -0.57 9.55
CA LEU A 239 7.05 -0.34 8.19
C LEU A 239 7.83 0.97 8.15
N ASN A 240 9.10 0.89 7.72
CA ASN A 240 9.85 2.04 7.25
C ASN A 240 9.65 2.10 5.74
N GLU A 241 9.12 3.20 5.27
CA GLU A 241 8.81 3.36 3.86
C GLU A 241 9.15 4.76 3.38
N THR A 242 9.76 4.84 2.22
CA THR A 242 9.86 6.07 1.44
C THR A 242 9.31 5.77 0.07
N TYR A 243 8.34 6.55 -0.37
CA TYR A 243 7.83 6.41 -1.73
C TYR A 243 7.56 7.76 -2.39
N LEU A 244 7.68 7.77 -3.70
CA LEU A 244 7.25 8.83 -4.60
C LEU A 244 6.53 8.17 -5.78
N SER A 245 5.30 8.55 -6.02
CA SER A 245 4.50 8.09 -7.15
C SER A 245 4.07 9.28 -7.99
N VAL A 246 4.34 9.21 -9.28
CA VAL A 246 3.89 10.20 -10.27
C VAL A 246 3.04 9.48 -11.29
N SER A 247 1.85 10.00 -11.57
CA SER A 247 0.96 9.46 -12.59
C SER A 247 0.42 10.56 -13.48
N ALA A 248 0.33 10.25 -14.77
CA ALA A 248 -0.34 11.07 -15.78
C ALA A 248 -1.46 10.25 -16.40
N THR A 249 -2.65 10.81 -16.48
CA THR A 249 -3.82 10.16 -17.07
C THR A 249 -4.41 11.06 -18.16
N TYR A 250 -4.61 10.49 -19.33
CA TYR A 250 -5.45 11.08 -20.36
C TYR A 250 -6.81 10.39 -20.34
N ASN A 251 -7.86 11.16 -20.18
CA ASN A 251 -9.25 10.71 -20.10
C ASN A 251 -9.95 11.03 -21.41
N THR A 252 -10.06 10.04 -22.28
CA THR A 252 -10.87 10.17 -23.51
C THR A 252 -12.33 10.11 -23.11
N SER A 253 -13.05 11.22 -23.24
CA SER A 253 -14.49 11.26 -23.06
C SER A 253 -15.19 10.93 -24.39
N LEU A 254 -16.19 10.04 -24.34
CA LEU A 254 -16.96 9.67 -25.52
C LEU A 254 -18.19 10.58 -25.74
N TRP A 255 -18.57 11.37 -24.73
CA TRP A 255 -19.76 12.23 -24.77
C TRP A 255 -19.46 13.72 -24.68
N HIS A 256 -18.28 14.08 -24.16
CA HIS A 256 -17.86 15.47 -23.92
C HIS A 256 -16.38 15.66 -24.26
N GLU A 257 -15.83 16.78 -23.85
CA GLU A 257 -14.40 17.07 -24.02
C GLU A 257 -13.52 16.12 -23.20
N SER A 258 -12.43 15.69 -23.81
CA SER A 258 -11.41 14.90 -23.16
C SER A 258 -10.54 15.78 -22.30
N TYR A 259 -10.00 15.23 -21.21
CA TYR A 259 -9.16 15.98 -20.27
C TYR A 259 -7.98 15.17 -19.77
N SER A 260 -6.98 15.85 -19.24
CA SER A 260 -5.82 15.21 -18.66
C SER A 260 -5.72 15.49 -17.16
N SER A 261 -5.03 14.63 -16.45
CA SER A 261 -4.71 14.83 -15.03
C SER A 261 -3.30 14.34 -14.70
N ILE A 262 -2.68 15.03 -13.75
CA ILE A 262 -1.41 14.62 -13.16
C ILE A 262 -1.62 14.50 -11.67
N ALA A 263 -1.10 13.42 -11.08
CA ALA A 263 -1.07 13.26 -9.63
C ALA A 263 0.33 12.85 -9.18
N VAL A 264 0.77 13.49 -8.11
CA VAL A 264 2.02 13.16 -7.40
C VAL A 264 1.66 12.81 -5.97
N ARG A 265 2.23 11.73 -5.44
CA ARG A 265 2.11 11.35 -4.04
C ARG A 265 3.47 10.97 -3.50
N ALA A 266 3.75 11.41 -2.30
CA ALA A 266 4.98 11.10 -1.60
C ALA A 266 4.67 10.74 -0.15
N GLY A 267 5.43 9.79 0.37
CA GLY A 267 5.34 9.42 1.78
C GLY A 267 6.70 9.02 2.32
N TYR A 268 6.90 9.33 3.57
CA TYR A 268 8.09 9.01 4.33
C TYR A 268 7.70 8.56 5.72
N GLN A 269 8.09 7.36 6.09
CA GLN A 269 7.88 6.80 7.40
C GLN A 269 9.19 6.18 7.86
N GLN A 270 9.75 6.70 8.93
CA GLN A 270 11.05 6.26 9.41
C GLN A 270 11.05 6.09 10.93
N HIS A 271 11.50 4.96 11.39
CA HIS A 271 11.79 4.71 12.78
C HIS A 271 12.93 5.62 13.26
N LEU A 272 12.74 6.33 14.36
CA LEU A 272 13.72 7.25 14.93
C LEU A 272 14.44 6.60 16.12
N VAL A 273 13.69 6.32 17.18
CA VAL A 273 14.22 5.68 18.38
C VAL A 273 13.16 4.80 19.03
N GLN A 274 13.54 3.62 19.50
CA GLN A 274 12.68 2.64 20.18
C GLN A 274 11.38 2.39 19.41
N ARG A 275 10.28 3.05 19.78
CA ARG A 275 8.95 2.90 19.19
C ARG A 275 8.43 4.20 18.58
N LEU A 276 9.28 5.20 18.46
CA LEU A 276 8.92 6.49 17.88
C LEU A 276 9.26 6.51 16.40
N ARG A 277 8.32 6.96 15.59
CA ARG A 277 8.42 7.02 14.14
C ARG A 277 8.08 8.41 13.63
N LEU A 278 8.85 8.94 12.69
CA LEU A 278 8.51 10.11 11.91
C LEU A 278 7.59 9.70 10.76
N ILE A 279 6.54 10.48 10.53
CA ILE A 279 5.61 10.30 9.42
C ILE A 279 5.54 11.62 8.66
N ALA A 280 5.74 11.57 7.34
CA ALA A 280 5.48 12.69 6.45
C ALA A 280 4.76 12.16 5.19
N GLN A 281 3.76 12.88 4.72
CA GLN A 281 3.01 12.50 3.54
C GLN A 281 2.49 13.73 2.83
N GLY A 282 2.24 13.61 1.53
CA GLY A 282 1.63 14.69 0.78
C GLY A 282 1.48 14.37 -0.69
N GLY A 283 0.86 15.27 -1.41
CA GLY A 283 0.62 15.10 -2.83
C GLY A 283 0.24 16.38 -3.53
N LEU A 284 0.14 16.23 -4.84
CA LEU A 284 -0.34 17.23 -5.79
C LEU A 284 -1.30 16.52 -6.75
N PHE A 285 -2.40 17.17 -7.05
CA PHE A 285 -3.32 16.79 -8.11
C PHE A 285 -3.60 18.02 -8.98
N TYR A 286 -3.58 17.84 -10.30
CA TYR A 286 -3.87 18.88 -11.26
C TYR A 286 -4.62 18.32 -12.45
N SER A 287 -5.78 18.91 -12.76
CA SER A 287 -6.64 18.54 -13.89
C SER A 287 -7.56 19.72 -14.22
N PRO A 288 -7.07 20.73 -14.99
CA PRO A 288 -7.74 22.02 -15.16
C PRO A 288 -9.14 21.89 -15.81
N ASP A 289 -9.30 20.95 -16.72
CA ASP A 289 -10.55 20.77 -17.49
C ASP A 289 -11.38 19.58 -16.96
N VAL A 290 -11.18 19.20 -15.68
CA VAL A 290 -11.87 18.06 -15.11
C VAL A 290 -13.37 18.38 -14.93
N PRO A 291 -14.27 17.54 -15.46
CA PRO A 291 -15.70 17.69 -15.24
C PRO A 291 -16.08 17.47 -13.76
N VAL A 292 -17.14 18.13 -13.31
CA VAL A 292 -17.63 18.09 -11.93
C VAL A 292 -17.77 16.67 -11.39
N VAL A 293 -18.33 15.75 -12.17
CA VAL A 293 -18.54 14.34 -11.77
C VAL A 293 -17.24 13.55 -11.58
N SER A 294 -16.13 14.03 -12.17
CA SER A 294 -14.80 13.39 -12.11
C SER A 294 -13.81 14.13 -11.20
N ALA A 295 -14.21 15.29 -10.69
CA ALA A 295 -13.38 16.11 -9.81
C ALA A 295 -13.03 15.39 -8.50
N ARG A 296 -11.85 15.69 -7.95
CA ARG A 296 -11.31 14.99 -6.80
C ARG A 296 -11.54 15.76 -5.50
N ASN A 297 -11.54 15.02 -4.40
CA ASN A 297 -11.52 15.59 -3.06
C ASN A 297 -10.10 15.52 -2.45
N GLN A 298 -9.94 16.03 -1.26
CA GLN A 298 -8.67 16.11 -0.52
C GLN A 298 -7.90 14.80 -0.35
N SER A 299 -8.56 13.65 -0.47
CA SER A 299 -7.88 12.34 -0.38
C SER A 299 -6.88 12.13 -1.52
N ALA A 300 -7.02 12.87 -2.64
CA ALA A 300 -6.05 12.82 -3.73
C ALA A 300 -4.65 13.28 -3.31
N VAL A 301 -4.55 14.16 -2.31
CA VAL A 301 -3.30 14.71 -1.78
C VAL A 301 -3.00 14.25 -0.34
N MET A 302 -3.70 13.22 0.13
CA MET A 302 -3.43 12.56 1.43
C MET A 302 -3.65 13.49 2.65
N VAL A 303 -4.61 14.40 2.58
CA VAL A 303 -5.00 15.33 3.64
C VAL A 303 -6.44 15.11 4.04
N VAL A 304 -6.82 15.46 5.27
CA VAL A 304 -8.15 15.21 5.85
C VAL A 304 -8.81 16.45 6.49
N LEU A 305 -8.36 17.63 6.13
CA LEU A 305 -8.77 18.89 6.79
C LEU A 305 -10.03 19.53 6.20
N LEU A 306 -10.28 19.35 4.89
CA LEU A 306 -11.42 19.98 4.20
C LEU A 306 -12.68 19.11 4.29
N ASN A 307 -13.82 19.68 3.92
CA ASN A 307 -15.04 18.92 3.73
C ASN A 307 -14.84 17.89 2.59
N ASN A 308 -15.19 16.63 2.80
CA ASN A 308 -15.07 15.56 1.78
C ASN A 308 -15.98 15.79 0.57
N ALA A 309 -16.99 16.64 0.70
CA ALA A 309 -17.88 17.03 -0.38
C ALA A 309 -17.30 18.12 -1.28
N CYS A 310 -16.20 18.79 -0.91
CA CYS A 310 -15.47 19.70 -1.78
C CYS A 310 -14.90 18.94 -3.00
N ARG A 311 -15.00 19.57 -4.16
CA ARG A 311 -14.48 19.04 -5.43
C ARG A 311 -13.53 20.04 -6.05
N SER A 312 -12.37 19.56 -6.51
CA SER A 312 -11.27 20.43 -6.95
C SER A 312 -10.67 19.93 -8.26
N SER A 313 -10.23 20.90 -9.05
CA SER A 313 -9.45 20.72 -10.29
C SER A 313 -7.95 20.66 -10.00
N ALA A 314 -7.49 21.38 -8.96
CA ALA A 314 -6.11 21.36 -8.52
C ALA A 314 -6.03 21.33 -7.00
N MET A 315 -5.06 20.61 -6.47
CA MET A 315 -4.80 20.52 -5.03
C MET A 315 -3.33 20.27 -4.77
N ALA A 316 -2.83 20.86 -3.70
CA ALA A 316 -1.54 20.53 -3.13
C ALA A 316 -1.66 20.48 -1.61
N GLY A 317 -1.08 19.48 -0.99
CA GLY A 317 -1.18 19.35 0.45
C GLY A 317 -0.28 18.28 1.02
N GLY A 318 -0.16 18.27 2.33
CA GLY A 318 0.63 17.27 3.03
C GLY A 318 0.62 17.50 4.54
N GLY A 319 1.32 16.63 5.23
CA GLY A 319 1.45 16.68 6.68
C GLY A 319 2.72 16.00 7.16
N VAL A 320 3.16 16.42 8.33
CA VAL A 320 4.30 15.85 9.04
C VAL A 320 3.91 15.63 10.50
N GLY A 321 4.40 14.56 11.09
CA GLY A 321 4.08 14.21 12.46
C GLY A 321 4.88 13.06 13.00
N LEU A 322 4.51 12.65 14.19
CA LEU A 322 5.13 11.57 14.93
C LEU A 322 4.10 10.50 15.29
N GLU A 323 4.51 9.26 15.28
CA GLU A 323 3.75 8.14 15.78
C GLU A 323 4.55 7.37 16.82
N TRP A 324 3.90 7.06 17.92
CA TRP A 324 4.51 6.32 19.02
C TRP A 324 3.76 5.03 19.33
N GLY A 325 4.45 3.89 19.21
CA GLY A 325 3.96 2.59 19.65
C GLY A 325 4.00 2.48 21.17
N ILE A 326 2.83 2.51 21.82
CA ILE A 326 2.70 2.57 23.28
C ILE A 326 3.26 1.31 23.94
N ALA A 327 2.87 0.14 23.45
CA ALA A 327 3.23 -1.13 24.03
C ALA A 327 3.29 -2.24 22.97
N GLN A 328 4.11 -3.26 23.21
CA GLN A 328 4.08 -4.48 22.43
C GLN A 328 3.28 -5.54 23.18
N THR A 329 2.07 -5.83 22.72
CA THR A 329 1.20 -6.82 23.33
C THR A 329 1.26 -8.16 22.57
N ARG A 330 0.64 -9.20 23.13
CA ARG A 330 0.47 -10.50 22.43
C ARG A 330 -0.38 -10.39 21.16
N PHE A 331 -1.29 -9.42 21.09
CA PHE A 331 -2.20 -9.22 19.97
C PHE A 331 -1.65 -8.28 18.90
N GLY A 332 -0.87 -7.27 19.30
CA GLY A 332 -0.38 -6.24 18.39
C GLY A 332 0.26 -5.07 19.11
N ILE A 333 0.42 -3.99 18.39
CA ILE A 333 0.99 -2.74 18.87
C ILE A 333 -0.07 -1.64 18.78
N PRO A 334 -0.61 -1.17 19.92
CA PRO A 334 -1.33 0.09 19.95
C PRO A 334 -0.35 1.25 19.76
N SER A 335 -0.70 2.20 18.92
CA SER A 335 0.07 3.42 18.69
C SER A 335 -0.82 4.65 18.69
N ILE A 336 -0.26 5.78 19.07
CA ILE A 336 -0.86 7.10 18.93
C ILE A 336 -0.03 7.93 17.99
N TYR A 337 -0.66 8.83 17.26
CA TYR A 337 0.05 9.74 16.40
C TYR A 337 -0.53 11.14 16.44
N ALA A 338 0.33 12.11 16.14
CA ALA A 338 -0.05 13.49 15.93
C ALA A 338 0.67 14.03 14.70
N GLN A 339 -0.05 14.73 13.85
CA GLN A 339 0.47 15.35 12.62
C GLN A 339 -0.04 16.76 12.53
N TYR A 340 0.70 17.60 11.82
CA TYR A 340 0.20 18.89 11.35
C TYR A 340 0.09 18.82 9.84
N GLN A 341 -1.08 19.14 9.31
CA GLN A 341 -1.38 19.07 7.88
C GLN A 341 -1.71 20.46 7.35
N ALA A 342 -1.47 20.65 6.04
CA ALA A 342 -1.88 21.83 5.30
C ALA A 342 -2.33 21.44 3.90
N ILE A 343 -3.27 22.19 3.33
CA ILE A 343 -3.80 21.98 1.98
C ILE A 343 -4.18 23.32 1.34
N TRP A 344 -3.93 23.40 0.04
CA TRP A 344 -4.53 24.34 -0.88
C TRP A 344 -5.32 23.56 -1.93
N ALA A 345 -6.49 24.08 -2.32
CA ALA A 345 -7.35 23.48 -3.32
C ALA A 345 -8.05 24.56 -4.17
N ASP A 346 -7.91 24.44 -5.48
CA ASP A 346 -8.69 25.18 -6.47
C ASP A 346 -10.02 24.43 -6.68
N THR A 347 -11.11 24.97 -6.18
CA THR A 347 -12.40 24.29 -6.19
C THR A 347 -13.21 24.63 -7.43
N ILE A 348 -13.98 23.65 -7.95
CA ILE A 348 -14.67 23.80 -9.24
C ILE A 348 -15.88 24.75 -9.15
N MET A 349 -16.50 24.90 -7.98
CA MET A 349 -17.77 25.61 -7.83
C MET A 349 -17.74 26.69 -6.75
N SER A 350 -16.58 26.96 -6.18
CA SER A 350 -16.37 28.02 -5.18
C SER A 350 -14.96 28.56 -5.28
N ASP A 351 -14.63 29.58 -4.50
CA ASP A 351 -13.29 30.14 -4.43
C ASP A 351 -12.26 29.13 -3.94
N ASP A 352 -10.99 29.43 -4.18
CA ASP A 352 -9.85 28.68 -3.68
C ASP A 352 -9.90 28.52 -2.16
N ILE A 353 -9.66 27.30 -1.72
CA ILE A 353 -9.69 26.94 -0.31
C ILE A 353 -8.28 26.65 0.19
N THR A 354 -7.98 27.13 1.38
CA THR A 354 -6.80 26.73 2.13
C THR A 354 -7.20 26.23 3.50
N GLY A 355 -6.58 25.19 3.97
CA GLY A 355 -6.80 24.67 5.31
C GLY A 355 -5.49 24.22 5.94
N HIS A 356 -5.37 24.33 7.24
CA HIS A 356 -4.25 23.78 7.99
C HIS A 356 -4.69 23.45 9.42
N GLY A 357 -3.99 22.51 10.04
CA GLY A 357 -4.28 22.18 11.43
C GLY A 357 -3.77 20.83 11.89
N PRO A 358 -3.97 20.53 13.17
CA PRO A 358 -3.56 19.28 13.79
C PRO A 358 -4.51 18.12 13.41
N VAL A 359 -3.90 16.96 13.29
CA VAL A 359 -4.56 15.65 13.18
C VAL A 359 -3.95 14.75 14.24
N ALA A 360 -4.78 14.15 15.08
CA ALA A 360 -4.35 13.22 16.09
C ALA A 360 -5.17 11.92 16.00
N GLY A 361 -4.54 10.79 16.26
CA GLY A 361 -5.23 9.53 16.14
C GLY A 361 -4.59 8.38 16.88
N PHE A 362 -5.28 7.27 16.82
CA PHE A 362 -4.90 5.99 17.40
C PHE A 362 -4.89 4.93 16.31
N LYS A 363 -3.80 4.14 16.24
CA LYS A 363 -3.67 2.98 15.37
C LYS A 363 -3.45 1.71 16.17
N PHE A 364 -3.94 0.60 15.67
CA PHE A 364 -3.68 -0.69 16.25
C PHE A 364 -3.15 -1.66 15.18
N TYR A 365 -1.89 -2.06 15.31
CA TYR A 365 -1.23 -2.99 14.39
C TYR A 365 -1.35 -4.42 14.92
N LEU A 366 -2.03 -5.30 14.20
CA LEU A 366 -2.23 -6.70 14.59
C LEU A 366 -1.05 -7.58 14.14
N LYS A 367 -0.46 -8.35 15.07
CA LYS A 367 0.66 -9.26 14.75
C LYS A 367 0.29 -10.43 13.85
N LYS A 368 -0.93 -10.93 13.99
CA LYS A 368 -1.40 -12.13 13.27
C LYS A 368 -2.07 -11.83 11.93
N PHE A 369 -2.15 -10.57 11.55
CA PHE A 369 -2.78 -10.12 10.31
C PHE A 369 -1.77 -9.34 9.49
N ALA A 370 -1.88 -9.44 8.17
CA ALA A 370 -0.97 -8.78 7.25
C ALA A 370 -1.21 -7.26 7.11
N PHE A 371 -2.06 -6.65 7.95
CA PHE A 371 -2.52 -5.26 7.83
C PHE A 371 -2.58 -4.54 9.17
N PRO A 372 -2.38 -3.21 9.22
CA PRO A 372 -2.82 -2.41 10.35
C PRO A 372 -4.34 -2.52 10.47
N ALA A 373 -4.84 -2.78 11.67
CA ALA A 373 -6.22 -3.20 11.82
C ALA A 373 -7.20 -2.08 12.02
N VAL A 374 -6.83 -1.04 12.74
CA VAL A 374 -7.73 0.05 13.12
C VAL A 374 -6.98 1.36 13.09
N ASP A 375 -7.61 2.38 12.52
CA ASP A 375 -7.17 3.78 12.59
C ASP A 375 -8.39 4.64 12.98
N ILE A 376 -8.27 5.39 14.08
CA ILE A 376 -9.26 6.35 14.52
C ILE A 376 -8.56 7.68 14.67
N PHE A 377 -9.06 8.71 13.99
CA PHE A 377 -8.43 10.02 14.08
C PHE A 377 -9.45 11.16 14.17
N THR A 378 -8.96 12.26 14.68
CA THR A 378 -9.63 13.55 14.68
C THR A 378 -8.73 14.58 14.02
N ALA A 379 -9.30 15.37 13.12
CA ALA A 379 -8.65 16.50 12.45
C ALA A 379 -9.38 17.80 12.79
N TYR A 380 -8.63 18.88 12.96
CA TYR A 380 -9.17 20.21 13.20
C TYR A 380 -8.59 21.19 12.18
N ASN A 381 -9.45 21.81 11.38
CA ASN A 381 -9.05 22.88 10.47
C ASN A 381 -9.09 24.21 11.23
N VAL A 382 -7.92 24.81 11.44
CA VAL A 382 -7.78 26.06 12.21
C VAL A 382 -8.47 27.23 11.52
N LYS A 383 -8.50 27.25 10.18
CA LYS A 383 -9.08 28.35 9.41
C LYS A 383 -10.62 28.39 9.49
N THR A 384 -11.25 27.23 9.40
CA THR A 384 -12.72 27.12 9.36
C THR A 384 -13.35 26.73 10.70
N GLY A 385 -12.53 26.30 11.68
CA GLY A 385 -13.03 25.73 12.93
C GLY A 385 -13.65 24.33 12.75
N LEU A 386 -13.52 23.71 11.58
CA LEU A 386 -14.13 22.43 11.27
C LEU A 386 -13.44 21.28 12.02
N PHE A 387 -14.23 20.52 12.75
CA PHE A 387 -13.81 19.29 13.43
C PHE A 387 -14.27 18.07 12.66
N ARG A 388 -13.37 17.10 12.46
CA ARG A 388 -13.68 15.85 11.76
C ARG A 388 -13.12 14.67 12.52
N THR A 389 -13.95 13.67 12.74
CA THR A 389 -13.54 12.38 13.30
C THR A 389 -13.84 11.29 12.29
N SER A 390 -12.91 10.37 12.11
CA SER A 390 -13.09 9.20 11.28
C SER A 390 -12.52 7.98 11.99
N ALA A 391 -13.19 6.86 11.78
CA ALA A 391 -12.72 5.55 12.21
C ALA A 391 -12.70 4.63 11.01
N GLY A 392 -11.58 3.96 10.79
CA GLY A 392 -11.40 3.01 9.71
C GLY A 392 -10.73 1.74 10.20
N ALA A 393 -11.00 0.64 9.53
CA ALA A 393 -10.28 -0.60 9.70
C ALA A 393 -9.57 -0.93 8.38
N GLY A 394 -8.29 -1.29 8.46
CA GLY A 394 -7.60 -1.94 7.37
C GLY A 394 -6.65 -1.12 6.52
N PHE A 395 -6.80 0.19 6.35
CA PHE A 395 -5.85 1.00 5.59
C PHE A 395 -5.76 2.41 6.17
N SER A 396 -4.57 2.78 6.65
CA SER A 396 -4.22 4.20 6.76
C SER A 396 -3.87 4.69 5.35
N TYR A 397 -4.50 5.76 4.95
CA TYR A 397 -4.28 6.47 3.70
C TYR A 397 -2.84 6.90 3.52
#